data_139ea624a02817ebdebd0bbcc62de5ba
#
_entry.id   139ea624a02817ebdebd0bbcc62de5ba
#
_cell.length_a   1.000
_cell.length_b   1.000
_cell.length_c   1.000
_cell.angle_alpha   90.00
_cell.angle_beta   90.00
_cell.angle_gamma   90.00
#
_symmetry.space_group_name_H-M   'P 1'
#
loop_
_entity.id
_entity.type
_entity.pdbx_description
1 polymer ?
#
loop_
_entity_poly.entity_id
_entity_poly.type
_entity_poly.pdbx_seq_one_letter_code
_entity_poly.pdbx_strand_id
1 'polypeptide(L)'
;MSSVSREQILRELHEGFASVKKELGLNSSFEDLDKAFFLEDAVLQAGFVSPKALSRQICARIVDTYMGWNNYMHNLIIPNPHYMIQVNESKMLNDEDKKMIGKMISESMRFVSENMLNGLSKDKKAEADFIEGALALWNGSYKQRLESFLRKIHAGWKK
;
A
#
# COMPACT_ATOMS: atom_id res chain seq x y z
N MET A 1 32.60 -2.60 -8.86
CA MET A 1 31.20 -3.06 -8.92
C MET A 1 30.46 -2.26 -9.97
N SER A 2 29.96 -2.91 -11.00
CA SER A 2 29.10 -2.23 -11.97
C SER A 2 27.74 -1.95 -11.30
N SER A 3 27.35 -0.70 -11.23
CA SER A 3 26.01 -0.34 -10.82
C SER A 3 25.01 -0.92 -11.81
N VAL A 4 24.04 -1.70 -11.34
CA VAL A 4 22.95 -2.22 -12.16
C VAL A 4 22.18 -1.02 -12.72
N SER A 5 21.97 -0.96 -14.04
CA SER A 5 21.29 0.17 -14.65
C SER A 5 19.80 0.17 -14.29
N ARG A 6 19.20 1.37 -14.29
CA ARG A 6 17.76 1.53 -14.10
C ARG A 6 16.96 0.65 -15.08
N GLU A 7 17.37 0.64 -16.34
CA GLU A 7 16.71 -0.15 -17.38
C GLU A 7 16.77 -1.64 -17.10
N GLN A 8 17.89 -2.12 -16.58
CA GLN A 8 18.06 -3.52 -16.21
C GLN A 8 17.14 -3.90 -15.04
N ILE A 9 17.06 -3.06 -14.00
CA ILE A 9 16.16 -3.29 -12.85
C ILE A 9 14.71 -3.38 -13.31
N LEU A 10 14.27 -2.45 -14.15
CA LEU A 10 12.88 -2.45 -14.67
C LEU A 10 12.60 -3.68 -15.53
N ARG A 11 13.56 -4.10 -16.35
CA ARG A 11 13.43 -5.32 -17.16
C ARG A 11 13.27 -6.54 -16.28
N GLU A 12 14.13 -6.69 -15.28
CA GLU A 12 14.05 -7.79 -14.31
C GLU A 12 12.72 -7.79 -13.56
N LEU A 13 12.21 -6.61 -13.21
CA LEU A 13 10.90 -6.49 -12.56
C LEU A 13 9.77 -6.97 -13.46
N HIS A 14 9.72 -6.53 -14.71
CA HIS A 14 8.66 -6.92 -15.65
C HIS A 14 8.70 -8.41 -15.99
N GLU A 15 9.89 -8.94 -16.25
CA GLU A 15 10.08 -10.37 -16.51
C GLU A 15 9.74 -11.21 -15.27
N GLY A 16 10.20 -10.78 -14.10
CA GLY A 16 9.90 -11.44 -12.84
C GLY A 16 8.41 -11.42 -12.50
N PHE A 17 7.72 -10.31 -12.76
CA PHE A 17 6.29 -10.22 -12.56
C PHE A 17 5.50 -11.17 -13.45
N ALA A 18 5.91 -11.31 -14.72
CA ALA A 18 5.26 -12.27 -15.63
C ALA A 18 5.33 -13.70 -15.06
N SER A 19 6.47 -14.07 -14.49
CA SER A 19 6.64 -15.37 -13.81
C SER A 19 5.78 -15.49 -12.55
N VAL A 20 5.73 -14.46 -11.71
CA VAL A 20 4.91 -14.42 -10.49
C VAL A 20 3.43 -14.53 -10.84
N LYS A 21 2.97 -13.78 -11.84
CA LYS A 21 1.58 -13.82 -12.30
C LYS A 21 1.16 -15.22 -12.72
N LYS A 22 2.01 -15.89 -13.46
CA LYS A 22 1.76 -17.28 -13.90
C LYS A 22 1.78 -18.25 -12.72
N GLU A 23 2.77 -18.14 -11.85
CA GLU A 23 2.94 -19.03 -10.69
C GLU A 23 1.80 -18.93 -9.69
N LEU A 24 1.36 -17.70 -9.38
CA LEU A 24 0.29 -17.43 -8.42
C LEU A 24 -1.11 -17.47 -9.06
N GLY A 25 -1.21 -17.42 -10.38
CA GLY A 25 -2.49 -17.30 -11.07
C GLY A 25 -3.18 -15.96 -10.89
N LEU A 26 -2.40 -14.86 -10.87
CA LEU A 26 -2.96 -13.52 -10.69
C LEU A 26 -3.78 -13.07 -11.91
N ASN A 27 -4.93 -12.46 -11.64
CA ASN A 27 -5.77 -11.82 -12.66
C ASN A 27 -5.34 -10.38 -12.93
N SER A 28 -4.77 -9.70 -11.94
CA SER A 28 -4.33 -8.31 -12.04
C SER A 28 -3.11 -8.19 -12.96
N SER A 29 -3.07 -7.09 -13.73
CA SER A 29 -1.91 -6.76 -14.56
C SER A 29 -0.82 -6.06 -13.74
N PHE A 30 0.39 -6.00 -14.31
CA PHE A 30 1.47 -5.20 -13.73
C PHE A 30 1.06 -3.73 -13.60
N GLU A 31 0.43 -3.17 -14.64
CA GLU A 31 -0.02 -1.79 -14.67
C GLU A 31 -1.02 -1.47 -13.58
N ASP A 32 -1.95 -2.38 -13.29
CA ASP A 32 -2.92 -2.21 -12.21
C ASP A 32 -2.24 -2.11 -10.86
N LEU A 33 -1.29 -2.99 -10.59
CA LEU A 33 -0.54 -3.02 -9.33
C LEU A 33 0.43 -1.84 -9.22
N ASP A 34 1.10 -1.49 -10.31
CA ASP A 34 2.04 -0.37 -10.33
C ASP A 34 1.32 0.97 -10.13
N LYS A 35 0.16 1.14 -10.76
CA LYS A 35 -0.66 2.34 -10.60
C LYS A 35 -1.15 2.52 -9.15
N ALA A 36 -1.48 1.42 -8.48
CA ALA A 36 -1.96 1.46 -7.10
C ALA A 36 -0.82 1.59 -6.08
N PHE A 37 0.27 0.84 -6.26
CA PHE A 37 1.30 0.65 -5.24
C PHE A 37 2.70 1.12 -5.64
N PHE A 38 2.86 1.67 -6.84
CA PHE A 38 4.15 2.22 -7.34
C PHE A 38 5.29 1.21 -7.27
N LEU A 39 5.09 0.05 -7.90
CA LEU A 39 6.07 -1.06 -7.88
C LEU A 39 7.40 -0.69 -8.53
N GLU A 40 7.39 0.01 -9.66
CA GLU A 40 8.60 0.44 -10.33
C GLU A 40 9.42 1.38 -9.44
N ASP A 41 8.78 2.38 -8.86
CA ASP A 41 9.45 3.34 -7.98
C ASP A 41 10.04 2.65 -6.75
N ALA A 42 9.30 1.72 -6.15
CA ALA A 42 9.76 0.97 -4.98
C ALA A 42 10.99 0.13 -5.29
N VAL A 43 11.00 -0.56 -6.42
CA VAL A 43 12.12 -1.40 -6.85
C VAL A 43 13.34 -0.56 -7.23
N LEU A 44 13.13 0.55 -7.93
CA LEU A 44 14.21 1.50 -8.26
C LEU A 44 14.84 2.11 -7.01
N GLN A 45 14.03 2.43 -6.02
CA GLN A 45 14.49 2.97 -4.74
C GLN A 45 15.28 1.93 -3.94
N ALA A 46 14.84 0.67 -3.96
CA ALA A 46 15.55 -0.45 -3.33
C ALA A 46 16.85 -0.79 -4.06
N GLY A 47 16.91 -0.54 -5.37
CA GLY A 47 18.09 -0.79 -6.19
C GLY A 47 18.26 -2.23 -6.67
N PHE A 48 17.28 -3.10 -6.42
CA PHE A 48 17.31 -4.50 -6.85
C PHE A 48 15.93 -5.12 -6.96
N VAL A 49 15.84 -6.20 -7.75
CA VAL A 49 14.70 -7.11 -7.79
C VAL A 49 15.14 -8.43 -7.16
N SER A 50 14.30 -9.00 -6.30
CA SER A 50 14.56 -10.31 -5.70
C SER A 50 13.95 -11.42 -6.57
N PRO A 51 14.72 -12.13 -7.42
CA PRO A 51 14.13 -13.05 -8.40
C PRO A 51 13.39 -14.23 -7.77
N LYS A 52 13.87 -14.68 -6.60
CA LYS A 52 13.26 -15.82 -5.87
C LYS A 52 12.16 -15.42 -4.90
N ALA A 53 12.06 -14.14 -4.58
CA ALA A 53 11.14 -13.62 -3.59
C ALA A 53 10.37 -12.39 -4.08
N LEU A 54 10.20 -12.23 -5.39
CA LEU A 54 9.54 -11.06 -5.96
C LEU A 54 8.09 -10.95 -5.49
N SER A 55 7.36 -12.06 -5.38
CA SER A 55 6.00 -12.03 -4.86
C SER A 55 5.94 -11.48 -3.44
N ARG A 56 6.90 -11.86 -2.59
CA ARG A 56 7.00 -11.33 -1.23
C ARG A 56 7.42 -9.86 -1.22
N GLN A 57 8.27 -9.44 -2.15
CA GLN A 57 8.66 -8.04 -2.32
C GLN A 57 7.44 -7.18 -2.73
N ILE A 58 6.60 -7.68 -3.62
CA ILE A 58 5.34 -7.04 -4.01
C ILE A 58 4.39 -6.93 -2.81
N CYS A 59 4.21 -8.02 -2.07
CA CYS A 59 3.38 -8.03 -0.85
C CYS A 59 3.87 -7.02 0.18
N ALA A 60 5.18 -6.93 0.39
CA ALA A 60 5.78 -5.95 1.30
C ALA A 60 5.48 -4.52 0.87
N ARG A 61 5.55 -4.22 -0.43
CA ARG A 61 5.21 -2.89 -0.96
C ARG A 61 3.74 -2.54 -0.73
N ILE A 62 2.84 -3.50 -0.92
CA ILE A 62 1.40 -3.30 -0.66
C ILE A 62 1.18 -2.97 0.83
N VAL A 63 1.80 -3.74 1.72
CA VAL A 63 1.71 -3.51 3.17
C VAL A 63 2.27 -2.14 3.55
N ASP A 64 3.43 -1.76 3.01
CA ASP A 64 4.05 -0.46 3.29
C ASP A 64 3.14 0.70 2.87
N THR A 65 2.45 0.56 1.74
CA THR A 65 1.50 1.56 1.27
C THR A 65 0.34 1.73 2.25
N TYR A 66 -0.29 0.64 2.66
CA TYR A 66 -1.39 0.70 3.63
C TYR A 66 -0.92 1.19 5.00
N MET A 67 0.21 0.69 5.48
CA MET A 67 0.72 1.10 6.79
C MET A 67 1.12 2.57 6.84
N GLY A 68 1.69 3.10 5.77
CA GLY A 68 2.00 4.52 5.67
C GLY A 68 0.75 5.39 5.82
N TRP A 69 -0.31 5.08 5.07
CA TRP A 69 -1.57 5.82 5.16
C TRP A 69 -2.30 5.56 6.48
N ASN A 70 -2.29 4.33 6.99
CA ASN A 70 -2.93 4.02 8.26
C ASN A 70 -2.27 4.76 9.42
N ASN A 71 -0.94 4.88 9.43
CA ASN A 71 -0.23 5.65 10.45
C ASN A 71 -0.60 7.14 10.37
N TYR A 72 -0.68 7.70 9.18
CA TYR A 72 -1.13 9.08 9.00
C TYR A 72 -2.56 9.26 9.51
N MET A 73 -3.49 8.40 9.10
CA MET A 73 -4.89 8.47 9.51
C MET A 73 -5.09 8.22 11.00
N HIS A 74 -4.30 7.34 11.60
CA HIS A 74 -4.33 7.10 13.04
C HIS A 74 -4.04 8.41 13.81
N ASN A 75 -3.07 9.19 13.35
CA ASN A 75 -2.73 10.47 13.95
C ASN A 75 -3.83 11.53 13.78
N LEU A 76 -4.75 11.36 12.84
CA LEU A 76 -5.93 12.21 12.71
C LEU A 76 -7.00 11.88 13.76
N ILE A 77 -7.07 10.63 14.19
CA ILE A 77 -8.03 10.17 15.23
C ILE A 77 -7.47 10.44 16.62
N ILE A 78 -6.19 10.09 16.83
CA ILE A 78 -5.50 10.22 18.11
C ILE A 78 -4.23 11.05 17.89
N PRO A 79 -4.35 12.38 17.78
CA PRO A 79 -3.19 13.23 17.54
C PRO A 79 -2.28 13.28 18.76
N ASN A 80 -0.98 13.33 18.53
CA ASN A 80 -0.03 13.64 19.58
C ASN A 80 -0.18 15.11 19.97
N PRO A 81 -0.52 15.43 21.24
CA PRO A 81 -0.78 16.80 21.67
C PRO A 81 0.43 17.74 21.57
N HIS A 82 1.62 17.20 21.44
CA HIS A 82 2.86 17.98 21.25
C HIS A 82 3.18 18.29 19.79
N TYR A 83 2.41 17.72 18.85
CA TYR A 83 2.58 17.96 17.41
C TYR A 83 1.47 18.85 16.89
N MET A 84 1.77 20.13 16.70
CA MET A 84 0.81 21.13 16.24
C MET A 84 0.14 20.72 14.92
N ILE A 85 0.88 20.14 13.98
CA ILE A 85 0.35 19.71 12.69
C ILE A 85 -0.75 18.65 12.88
N GLN A 86 -0.47 17.61 13.67
CA GLN A 86 -1.45 16.55 13.94
C GLN A 86 -2.71 17.09 14.66
N VAL A 87 -2.51 17.94 15.66
CA VAL A 87 -3.62 18.55 16.42
C VAL A 87 -4.51 19.38 15.49
N ASN A 88 -3.91 20.21 14.66
CA ASN A 88 -4.65 21.06 13.73
C ASN A 88 -5.40 20.25 12.68
N GLU A 89 -4.75 19.25 12.08
CA GLU A 89 -5.38 18.41 11.07
C GLU A 89 -6.52 17.57 11.65
N SER A 90 -6.36 17.06 12.86
CA SER A 90 -7.43 16.34 13.57
C SER A 90 -8.69 17.17 13.75
N LYS A 91 -8.54 18.48 14.02
CA LYS A 91 -9.66 19.41 14.17
C LYS A 91 -10.40 19.73 12.87
N MET A 92 -9.76 19.48 11.72
CA MET A 92 -10.37 19.69 10.39
C MET A 92 -11.41 18.63 10.04
N LEU A 93 -11.44 17.51 10.78
CA LEU A 93 -12.32 16.38 10.55
C LEU A 93 -13.39 16.28 11.63
N ASN A 94 -14.61 15.91 11.24
CA ASN A 94 -15.72 15.67 12.17
C ASN A 94 -15.71 14.21 12.67
N ASP A 95 -16.64 13.89 13.59
CA ASP A 95 -16.72 12.57 14.19
C ASP A 95 -17.04 11.46 13.17
N GLU A 96 -17.85 11.75 12.16
CA GLU A 96 -18.17 10.79 11.09
C GLU A 96 -16.96 10.49 10.23
N ASP A 97 -16.17 11.52 9.90
CA ASP A 97 -14.90 11.34 9.18
C ASP A 97 -13.97 10.41 9.97
N LYS A 98 -13.87 10.63 11.29
CA LYS A 98 -13.03 9.80 12.17
C LYS A 98 -13.52 8.37 12.28
N LYS A 99 -14.83 8.15 12.32
CA LYS A 99 -15.41 6.79 12.25
C LYS A 99 -15.08 6.09 10.95
N MET A 100 -15.19 6.81 9.84
CA MET A 100 -14.85 6.25 8.52
C MET A 100 -13.37 5.90 8.43
N ILE A 101 -12.49 6.73 8.96
CA ILE A 101 -11.06 6.45 9.06
C ILE A 101 -10.80 5.18 9.86
N GLY A 102 -11.45 5.04 11.02
CA GLY A 102 -11.35 3.82 11.84
C GLY A 102 -11.75 2.57 11.07
N LYS A 103 -12.80 2.66 10.26
CA LYS A 103 -13.24 1.56 9.39
C LYS A 103 -12.20 1.24 8.32
N MET A 104 -11.66 2.26 7.67
CA MET A 104 -10.61 2.08 6.64
C MET A 104 -9.37 1.39 7.21
N ILE A 105 -8.93 1.82 8.39
CA ILE A 105 -7.80 1.19 9.09
C ILE A 105 -8.12 -0.28 9.38
N SER A 106 -9.29 -0.57 9.92
CA SER A 106 -9.72 -1.93 10.25
C SER A 106 -9.75 -2.85 9.03
N GLU A 107 -10.34 -2.38 7.94
CA GLU A 107 -10.44 -3.14 6.68
C GLU A 107 -9.05 -3.44 6.10
N SER A 108 -8.16 -2.47 6.08
CA SER A 108 -6.81 -2.65 5.55
C SER A 108 -5.91 -3.46 6.46
N MET A 109 -6.06 -3.35 7.78
CA MET A 109 -5.28 -4.15 8.73
C MET A 109 -5.60 -5.65 8.64
N ARG A 110 -6.78 -6.00 8.17
CA ARG A 110 -7.09 -7.40 7.86
C ARG A 110 -6.11 -7.95 6.82
N PHE A 111 -5.86 -7.19 5.75
CA PHE A 111 -4.89 -7.59 4.73
C PHE A 111 -3.45 -7.60 5.25
N VAL A 112 -3.08 -6.62 6.07
CA VAL A 112 -1.76 -6.58 6.68
C VAL A 112 -1.50 -7.84 7.51
N SER A 113 -2.47 -8.24 8.35
CA SER A 113 -2.36 -9.46 9.15
C SER A 113 -2.37 -10.74 8.30
N GLU A 114 -3.14 -10.77 7.23
CA GLU A 114 -3.11 -11.89 6.26
C GLU A 114 -1.71 -12.05 5.66
N ASN A 115 -1.06 -10.95 5.28
CA ASN A 115 0.31 -11.01 4.77
C ASN A 115 1.31 -11.56 5.79
N MET A 116 1.15 -11.22 7.05
CA MET A 116 1.99 -11.77 8.13
C MET A 116 1.81 -13.30 8.22
N LEU A 117 0.57 -13.77 8.20
CA LEU A 117 0.28 -15.21 8.20
C LEU A 117 0.83 -15.91 6.95
N ASN A 118 0.70 -15.31 5.78
CA ASN A 118 1.21 -15.85 4.52
C ASN A 118 2.75 -15.97 4.54
N GLY A 119 3.44 -15.06 5.23
CA GLY A 119 4.88 -15.13 5.44
C GLY A 119 5.31 -16.36 6.23
N LEU A 120 4.45 -16.86 7.12
CA LEU A 120 4.71 -18.05 7.93
C LEU A 120 4.30 -19.33 7.20
N SER A 121 3.15 -19.31 6.52
CA SER A 121 2.58 -20.52 5.88
C SER A 121 3.16 -20.80 4.49
N LYS A 122 3.64 -19.77 3.79
CA LYS A 122 4.14 -19.85 2.41
C LYS A 122 3.13 -20.44 1.42
N ASP A 123 1.85 -20.17 1.65
CA ASP A 123 0.76 -20.63 0.79
C ASP A 123 0.60 -19.68 -0.40
N LYS A 124 0.86 -20.20 -1.60
CA LYS A 124 0.80 -19.40 -2.85
C LYS A 124 -0.61 -18.89 -3.16
N LYS A 125 -1.63 -19.70 -2.89
CA LYS A 125 -3.02 -19.27 -3.11
C LYS A 125 -3.40 -18.13 -2.18
N ALA A 126 -3.05 -18.24 -0.91
CA ALA A 126 -3.29 -17.20 0.08
C ALA A 126 -2.55 -15.90 -0.28
N GLU A 127 -1.33 -16.01 -0.82
CA GLU A 127 -0.56 -14.87 -1.31
C GLU A 127 -1.22 -14.19 -2.51
N ALA A 128 -1.73 -14.98 -3.46
CA ALA A 128 -2.51 -14.46 -4.59
C ALA A 128 -3.79 -13.76 -4.12
N ASP A 129 -4.53 -14.37 -3.23
CA ASP A 129 -5.76 -13.81 -2.66
C ASP A 129 -5.49 -12.49 -1.91
N PHE A 130 -4.37 -12.41 -1.21
CA PHE A 130 -3.92 -11.17 -0.57
C PHE A 130 -3.68 -10.06 -1.59
N ILE A 131 -2.91 -10.31 -2.64
CA ILE A 131 -2.59 -9.31 -3.67
C ILE A 131 -3.86 -8.81 -4.35
N GLU A 132 -4.71 -9.73 -4.81
CA GLU A 132 -5.97 -9.39 -5.49
C GLU A 132 -6.94 -8.65 -4.57
N GLY A 133 -7.08 -9.11 -3.32
CA GLY A 133 -7.96 -8.50 -2.33
C GLY A 133 -7.50 -7.09 -1.93
N ALA A 134 -6.20 -6.92 -1.73
CA ALA A 134 -5.62 -5.62 -1.38
C ALA A 134 -5.78 -4.60 -2.51
N LEU A 135 -5.60 -5.03 -3.77
CA LEU A 135 -5.83 -4.19 -4.93
C LEU A 135 -7.32 -3.81 -5.05
N ALA A 136 -8.22 -4.78 -4.83
CA ALA A 136 -9.66 -4.54 -4.88
C ALA A 136 -10.11 -3.54 -3.80
N LEU A 137 -9.59 -3.64 -2.59
CA LEU A 137 -9.87 -2.67 -1.52
C LEU A 137 -9.39 -1.27 -1.89
N TRP A 138 -8.17 -1.17 -2.42
CA TRP A 138 -7.59 0.11 -2.84
C TRP A 138 -8.43 0.81 -3.89
N ASN A 139 -8.75 0.11 -4.97
CA ASN A 139 -9.51 0.66 -6.09
C ASN A 139 -11.01 0.83 -5.77
N GLY A 140 -11.57 -0.02 -4.92
CA GLY A 140 -13.00 -0.04 -4.62
C GLY A 140 -13.46 1.07 -3.68
N SER A 141 -12.68 1.38 -2.66
CA SER A 141 -13.12 2.35 -1.64
C SER A 141 -11.99 3.12 -0.97
N TYR A 142 -10.87 2.48 -0.66
CA TYR A 142 -9.85 3.07 0.19
C TYR A 142 -9.25 4.35 -0.40
N LYS A 143 -8.83 4.31 -1.65
CA LYS A 143 -8.25 5.46 -2.35
C LYS A 143 -9.20 6.66 -2.41
N GLN A 144 -10.46 6.43 -2.78
CA GLN A 144 -11.46 7.49 -2.90
C GLN A 144 -11.75 8.15 -1.55
N ARG A 145 -11.87 7.35 -0.50
CA ARG A 145 -12.08 7.86 0.86
C ARG A 145 -10.87 8.65 1.35
N LEU A 146 -9.67 8.14 1.08
CA LEU A 146 -8.42 8.82 1.42
C LEU A 146 -8.35 10.19 0.72
N GLU A 147 -8.62 10.26 -0.58
CA GLU A 147 -8.66 11.51 -1.33
C GLU A 147 -9.68 12.49 -0.74
N SER A 148 -10.83 12.01 -0.32
CA SER A 148 -11.86 12.84 0.32
C SER A 148 -11.35 13.51 1.60
N PHE A 149 -10.67 12.76 2.47
CA PHE A 149 -10.07 13.32 3.69
C PHE A 149 -8.93 14.29 3.38
N LEU A 150 -8.07 13.95 2.44
CA LEU A 150 -6.97 14.81 2.05
C LEU A 150 -7.44 16.15 1.48
N ARG A 151 -8.55 16.16 0.74
CA ARG A 151 -9.17 17.39 0.24
C ARG A 151 -9.68 18.26 1.38
N LYS A 152 -10.30 17.68 2.41
CA LYS A 152 -10.73 18.42 3.61
C LYS A 152 -9.54 19.02 4.37
N ILE A 153 -8.48 18.23 4.55
CA ILE A 153 -7.24 18.68 5.20
C ILE A 153 -6.61 19.84 4.39
N HIS A 154 -6.50 19.66 3.08
CA HIS A 154 -5.96 20.69 2.20
C HIS A 154 -6.77 21.99 2.25
N ALA A 155 -8.10 21.88 2.20
CA ALA A 155 -8.98 23.04 2.35
C ALA A 155 -8.82 23.72 3.72
N GLY A 156 -8.61 22.94 4.77
CA GLY A 156 -8.36 23.45 6.13
C GLY A 156 -7.07 24.27 6.22
N TRP A 157 -6.02 23.84 5.56
CA TRP A 157 -4.74 24.58 5.53
C TRP A 157 -4.78 25.86 4.70
N LYS A 158 -5.74 26.00 3.79
CA LYS A 158 -5.92 27.23 2.99
C LYS A 158 -6.60 28.37 3.73
N LYS A 159 -7.24 28.08 4.85
CA LYS A 159 -7.87 29.11 5.69
C LYS A 159 -6.80 29.77 6.59
#